data_5a36b57a06d0e2dca2d1131efc6aba35
#
_entry.id   5a36b57a06d0e2dca2d1131efc6aba35
#
_cell.length_a   1.000
_cell.length_b   1.000
_cell.length_c   1.000
_cell.angle_alpha   90.00
_cell.angle_beta   90.00
_cell.angle_gamma   90.00
#
_symmetry.space_group_name_H-M   'P 1'
#
loop_
_entity.id
_entity.type
_entity.pdbx_description
1 polymer ?
#
loop_
_entity_poly.entity_id
_entity_poly.type
_entity_poly.pdbx_seq_one_letter_code
_entity_poly.pdbx_strand_id
1 'polypeptide(L)'
;MEKILSYPLSILYTLVFFIWLLIFHPIQWVCFNLFGYNAHRLSVAYLNLCLVRTAHLLGTTYHIKGMENVPENKPLIIVANHQSLHDITTIIWFLRKVHPKFISKIELGKGIPSVSYNLRHGGSALIDRKDPKQALPEIKKVAELVNNNNYSVVIFPEGTRSKT
;
A
#
# COMPACT_ATOMS: atom_id res chain seq x y z
N MET A 1 16.09 -30.00 4.37
CA MET A 1 16.99 -28.82 4.33
C MET A 1 16.22 -27.51 4.05
N GLU A 2 15.26 -27.47 3.13
CA GLU A 2 14.50 -26.24 2.81
C GLU A 2 13.77 -25.61 4.00
N LYS A 3 13.11 -26.40 4.85
CA LYS A 3 12.40 -25.88 6.03
C LYS A 3 13.34 -25.24 7.08
N ILE A 4 14.56 -25.72 7.22
CA ILE A 4 15.52 -25.19 8.21
C ILE A 4 16.06 -23.81 7.75
N LEU A 5 16.31 -23.65 6.46
CA LEU A 5 16.75 -22.37 5.88
C LEU A 5 15.64 -21.30 5.86
N SER A 6 14.36 -21.71 5.80
CA SER A 6 13.25 -20.77 5.75
C SER A 6 13.10 -19.93 7.02
N TYR A 7 13.41 -20.47 8.20
CA TYR A 7 13.31 -19.71 9.45
C TYR A 7 14.27 -18.51 9.53
N PRO A 8 15.59 -18.66 9.34
CA PRO A 8 16.51 -17.53 9.40
C PRO A 8 16.24 -16.52 8.28
N LEU A 9 15.84 -16.95 7.08
CA LEU A 9 15.48 -16.05 6.00
C LEU A 9 14.21 -15.24 6.31
N SER A 10 13.22 -15.87 6.95
CA SER A 10 11.98 -15.17 7.38
C SER A 10 12.27 -14.14 8.46
N ILE A 11 13.17 -14.45 9.40
CA ILE A 11 13.61 -13.50 10.44
C ILE A 11 14.34 -12.32 9.78
N LEU A 12 15.31 -12.59 8.91
CA LEU A 12 16.04 -11.56 8.18
C LEU A 12 15.11 -10.67 7.36
N TYR A 13 14.20 -11.29 6.60
CA TYR A 13 13.18 -10.59 5.84
C TYR A 13 12.36 -9.65 6.75
N THR A 14 11.86 -10.16 7.87
CA THR A 14 11.04 -9.38 8.81
C THR A 14 11.82 -8.20 9.38
N LEU A 15 13.07 -8.41 9.78
CA LEU A 15 13.95 -7.35 10.28
C LEU A 15 14.17 -6.27 9.21
N VAL A 16 14.54 -6.65 7.99
CA VAL A 16 14.78 -5.70 6.89
C VAL A 16 13.48 -4.95 6.53
N PHE A 17 12.35 -5.65 6.53
CA PHE A 17 11.03 -5.05 6.29
C PHE A 17 10.75 -3.93 7.31
N PHE A 18 10.92 -4.18 8.61
CA PHE A 18 10.70 -3.18 9.64
C PHE A 18 11.74 -2.05 9.61
N ILE A 19 13.00 -2.34 9.28
CA ILE A 19 14.03 -1.31 9.10
C ILE A 19 13.60 -0.32 8.01
N TRP A 20 13.09 -0.77 6.88
CA TRP A 20 12.57 0.12 5.83
C TRP A 20 11.41 0.98 6.32
N LEU A 21 10.48 0.42 7.10
CA LEU A 21 9.37 1.19 7.66
C LEU A 21 9.88 2.30 8.61
N LEU A 22 10.89 2.01 9.42
CA LEU A 22 11.49 2.97 10.35
C LEU A 22 12.24 4.08 9.61
N ILE A 23 13.06 3.73 8.61
CA ILE A 23 13.84 4.70 7.80
C ILE A 23 12.89 5.64 7.05
N PHE A 24 11.88 5.09 6.39
CA PHE A 24 10.96 5.89 5.58
C PHE A 24 9.95 6.70 6.40
N HIS A 25 9.77 6.40 7.68
CA HIS A 25 8.84 7.15 8.51
C HIS A 25 9.20 8.64 8.62
N PRO A 26 10.41 9.04 9.05
CA PRO A 26 10.82 10.43 9.04
C PRO A 26 10.92 11.01 7.62
N ILE A 27 11.34 10.22 6.63
CA ILE A 27 11.39 10.68 5.23
C ILE A 27 10.00 11.08 4.74
N GLN A 28 8.98 10.26 4.98
CA GLN A 28 7.59 10.57 4.62
C GLN A 28 7.08 11.82 5.33
N TRP A 29 7.43 11.98 6.62
CA TRP A 29 7.05 13.16 7.38
C TRP A 29 7.69 14.43 6.79
N VAL A 30 8.99 14.41 6.52
CA VAL A 30 9.73 15.53 5.89
C VAL A 30 9.16 15.82 4.51
N CYS A 31 8.98 14.79 3.68
CA CYS A 31 8.45 14.96 2.32
C CYS A 31 7.07 15.61 2.33
N PHE A 32 6.18 15.18 3.22
CA PHE A 32 4.82 15.73 3.29
C PHE A 32 4.80 17.17 3.79
N ASN A 33 5.52 17.46 4.89
CA ASN A 33 5.42 18.77 5.56
C ASN A 33 6.25 19.87 4.88
N LEU A 34 7.38 19.54 4.25
CA LEU A 34 8.27 20.52 3.62
C LEU A 34 8.11 20.60 2.10
N PHE A 35 7.80 19.47 1.44
CA PHE A 35 7.75 19.39 -0.02
C PHE A 35 6.36 19.03 -0.57
N GLY A 36 5.39 18.79 0.31
CA GLY A 36 4.00 18.55 -0.04
C GLY A 36 3.69 17.13 -0.53
N TYR A 37 2.45 16.97 -0.98
CA TYR A 37 1.86 15.66 -1.29
C TYR A 37 2.63 14.87 -2.36
N ASN A 38 3.14 15.51 -3.43
CA ASN A 38 3.84 14.81 -4.50
C ASN A 38 5.15 14.17 -4.04
N ALA A 39 5.91 14.86 -3.18
CA ALA A 39 7.12 14.32 -2.57
C ALA A 39 6.80 13.16 -1.62
N HIS A 40 5.74 13.31 -0.82
CA HIS A 40 5.26 12.22 0.03
C HIS A 40 4.88 10.97 -0.79
N ARG A 41 4.12 11.14 -1.86
CA ARG A 41 3.74 10.04 -2.76
C ARG A 41 4.94 9.31 -3.34
N LEU A 42 5.97 10.05 -3.77
CA LEU A 42 7.22 9.45 -4.26
C LEU A 42 7.94 8.67 -3.15
N SER A 43 8.03 9.21 -1.95
CA SER A 43 8.65 8.51 -0.82
C SER A 43 7.92 7.21 -0.48
N VAL A 44 6.58 7.21 -0.56
CA VAL A 44 5.77 5.99 -0.40
C VAL A 44 6.06 4.97 -1.51
N ALA A 45 6.17 5.41 -2.76
CA ALA A 45 6.49 4.53 -3.87
C ALA A 45 7.88 3.88 -3.70
N TYR A 46 8.88 4.65 -3.29
CA TYR A 46 10.24 4.13 -3.04
C TYR A 46 10.30 3.20 -1.84
N LEU A 47 9.58 3.48 -0.75
CA LEU A 47 9.43 2.52 0.33
C LEU A 47 8.92 1.18 -0.21
N ASN A 48 7.85 1.21 -1.00
CA ASN A 48 7.26 -0.02 -1.53
C ASN A 48 8.17 -0.73 -2.54
N LEU A 49 9.01 -0.02 -3.30
CA LEU A 49 10.09 -0.62 -4.08
C LEU A 49 11.07 -1.40 -3.18
N CYS A 50 11.51 -0.80 -2.08
CA CYS A 50 12.42 -1.47 -1.14
C CYS A 50 11.75 -2.73 -0.55
N LEU A 51 10.47 -2.66 -0.18
CA LEU A 51 9.73 -3.80 0.36
C LEU A 51 9.54 -4.91 -0.68
N VAL A 52 9.22 -4.56 -1.93
CA VAL A 52 9.14 -5.52 -3.07
C VAL A 52 10.48 -6.20 -3.28
N ARG A 53 11.59 -5.45 -3.26
CA ARG A 53 12.94 -6.02 -3.39
C ARG A 53 13.33 -6.89 -2.19
N THR A 54 12.93 -6.51 -0.99
CA THR A 54 13.18 -7.31 0.22
C THR A 54 12.53 -8.70 0.13
N ALA A 55 11.38 -8.83 -0.56
CA ALA A 55 10.73 -10.12 -0.74
C ALA A 55 11.55 -11.13 -1.54
N HIS A 56 12.55 -10.68 -2.34
CA HIS A 56 13.48 -11.59 -3.00
C HIS A 56 14.35 -12.39 -2.01
N LEU A 57 14.54 -11.92 -0.78
CA LEU A 57 15.21 -12.70 0.28
C LEU A 57 14.47 -14.02 0.59
N LEU A 58 13.16 -14.04 0.33
CA LEU A 58 12.31 -15.23 0.48
C LEU A 58 12.19 -16.05 -0.82
N GLY A 59 12.99 -15.74 -1.84
CA GLY A 59 12.90 -16.37 -3.15
C GLY A 59 11.70 -15.93 -3.99
N THR A 60 10.97 -14.88 -3.58
CA THR A 60 9.81 -14.38 -4.33
C THR A 60 10.26 -13.73 -5.64
N THR A 61 9.62 -14.09 -6.74
CA THR A 61 9.77 -13.45 -8.05
C THR A 61 8.45 -12.83 -8.50
N TYR A 62 8.52 -11.75 -9.25
CA TYR A 62 7.34 -11.03 -9.75
C TYR A 62 7.28 -11.14 -11.28
N HIS A 63 6.19 -11.69 -11.78
CA HIS A 63 5.89 -11.74 -13.21
C HIS A 63 4.70 -10.82 -13.49
N ILE A 64 4.96 -9.70 -14.16
CA ILE A 64 3.95 -8.69 -14.43
C ILE A 64 3.62 -8.70 -15.91
N LYS A 65 2.34 -8.85 -16.22
CA LYS A 65 1.81 -8.86 -17.60
C LYS A 65 0.65 -7.90 -17.72
N GLY A 66 0.42 -7.36 -18.89
CA GLY A 66 -0.74 -6.52 -19.18
C GLY A 66 -0.63 -5.07 -18.67
N MET A 67 0.56 -4.61 -18.25
CA MET A 67 0.76 -3.23 -17.81
C MET A 67 0.47 -2.22 -18.93
N GLU A 68 0.68 -2.60 -20.16
CA GLU A 68 0.36 -1.83 -21.37
C GLU A 68 -1.13 -1.55 -21.55
N ASN A 69 -1.99 -2.37 -20.91
CA ASN A 69 -3.45 -2.21 -20.95
C ASN A 69 -3.99 -1.30 -19.84
N VAL A 70 -3.14 -0.85 -18.90
CA VAL A 70 -3.55 0.02 -17.81
C VAL A 70 -3.65 1.46 -18.33
N PRO A 71 -4.87 2.04 -18.41
CA PRO A 71 -5.03 3.41 -18.92
C PRO A 71 -4.39 4.40 -17.94
N GLU A 72 -3.56 5.29 -18.47
CA GLU A 72 -3.00 6.41 -17.74
C GLU A 72 -3.94 7.62 -17.78
N ASN A 73 -3.88 8.49 -16.78
CA ASN A 73 -4.64 9.75 -16.69
C ASN A 73 -6.18 9.59 -16.65
N LYS A 74 -6.65 8.46 -16.15
CA LYS A 74 -8.07 8.22 -15.88
C LYS A 74 -8.24 7.61 -14.48
N PRO A 75 -9.33 7.96 -13.77
CA PRO A 75 -9.66 7.29 -12.52
C PRO A 75 -10.02 5.82 -12.78
N LEU A 76 -9.46 4.90 -12.00
CA LEU A 76 -9.70 3.47 -12.13
C LEU A 76 -10.22 2.90 -10.80
N ILE A 77 -11.06 1.89 -10.92
CA ILE A 77 -11.37 0.97 -9.83
C ILE A 77 -10.55 -0.30 -10.06
N ILE A 78 -9.56 -0.53 -9.21
CA ILE A 78 -8.67 -1.69 -9.26
C ILE A 78 -9.24 -2.73 -8.31
N VAL A 79 -9.69 -3.85 -8.85
CA VAL A 79 -10.20 -4.98 -8.06
C VAL A 79 -9.11 -6.04 -8.03
N ALA A 80 -8.72 -6.48 -6.85
CA ALA A 80 -7.66 -7.46 -6.65
C ALA A 80 -8.03 -8.48 -5.57
N ASN A 81 -7.51 -9.71 -5.71
CA ASN A 81 -7.55 -10.70 -4.65
C ASN A 81 -6.63 -10.27 -3.52
N HIS A 82 -6.97 -10.62 -2.27
CA HIS A 82 -6.16 -10.30 -1.10
C HIS A 82 -5.62 -11.56 -0.44
N GLN A 83 -4.38 -11.90 -0.71
CA GLN A 83 -3.73 -13.10 -0.19
C GLN A 83 -2.62 -12.78 0.82
N SER A 84 -1.92 -11.65 0.65
CA SER A 84 -0.79 -11.32 1.50
C SER A 84 -0.61 -9.82 1.72
N LEU A 85 0.34 -9.44 2.61
CA LEU A 85 0.80 -8.05 2.74
C LEU A 85 1.51 -7.56 1.47
N HIS A 86 2.08 -8.48 0.69
CA HIS A 86 2.79 -8.14 -0.54
C HIS A 86 1.87 -7.58 -1.63
N ASP A 87 0.57 -7.89 -1.60
CA ASP A 87 -0.39 -7.35 -2.56
C ASP A 87 -0.38 -5.82 -2.53
N ILE A 88 -0.35 -5.24 -1.33
CA ILE A 88 -0.33 -3.78 -1.14
C ILE A 88 0.96 -3.18 -1.70
N THR A 89 2.12 -3.76 -1.37
CA THR A 89 3.42 -3.24 -1.78
C THR A 89 3.61 -3.32 -3.28
N THR A 90 3.17 -4.41 -3.90
CA THR A 90 3.25 -4.61 -5.35
C THR A 90 2.32 -3.67 -6.10
N ILE A 91 1.07 -3.52 -5.65
CA ILE A 91 0.10 -2.58 -6.26
C ILE A 91 0.64 -1.15 -6.19
N ILE A 92 1.14 -0.70 -5.02
CA ILE A 92 1.66 0.66 -4.89
C ILE A 92 2.85 0.89 -5.83
N TRP A 93 3.79 -0.06 -5.92
CA TRP A 93 4.97 0.12 -6.75
C TRP A 93 4.68 0.02 -8.24
N PHE A 94 4.04 -1.07 -8.68
CA PHE A 94 3.85 -1.32 -10.11
C PHE A 94 2.77 -0.43 -10.71
N LEU A 95 1.73 -0.09 -9.97
CA LEU A 95 0.65 0.80 -10.41
C LEU A 95 0.83 2.26 -9.94
N ARG A 96 2.04 2.68 -9.53
CA ARG A 96 2.31 4.04 -9.01
C ARG A 96 1.89 5.18 -9.95
N LYS A 97 1.84 4.92 -11.27
CA LYS A 97 1.44 5.91 -12.26
C LYS A 97 -0.04 6.29 -12.15
N VAL A 98 -0.89 5.36 -11.76
CA VAL A 98 -2.34 5.58 -11.60
C VAL A 98 -2.73 5.93 -10.15
N HIS A 99 -1.78 6.19 -9.26
CA HIS A 99 -1.97 6.72 -7.92
C HIS A 99 -2.97 5.92 -7.06
N PRO A 100 -2.72 4.64 -6.76
CA PRO A 100 -3.64 3.78 -6.06
C PRO A 100 -3.91 4.26 -4.62
N LYS A 101 -5.18 4.37 -4.24
CA LYS A 101 -5.69 4.65 -2.91
C LYS A 101 -6.41 3.42 -2.37
N PHE A 102 -6.31 3.18 -1.09
CA PHE A 102 -6.86 1.97 -0.47
C PHE A 102 -8.02 2.30 0.46
N ILE A 103 -8.97 1.37 0.54
CA ILE A 103 -9.97 1.34 1.60
C ILE A 103 -9.45 0.38 2.68
N SER A 104 -8.98 0.94 3.78
CA SER A 104 -8.24 0.23 4.82
C SER A 104 -8.99 0.25 6.15
N LYS A 105 -8.69 -0.73 7.02
CA LYS A 105 -9.23 -0.75 8.39
C LYS A 105 -8.72 0.44 9.19
N ILE A 106 -9.60 1.03 9.99
CA ILE A 106 -9.30 2.21 10.81
C ILE A 106 -8.13 1.98 11.79
N GLU A 107 -7.97 0.77 12.30
CA GLU A 107 -6.91 0.39 13.21
C GLU A 107 -5.51 0.53 12.58
N LEU A 108 -5.39 0.36 11.26
CA LEU A 108 -4.13 0.52 10.54
C LEU A 108 -3.66 1.98 10.46
N GLY A 109 -4.54 2.92 10.79
CA GLY A 109 -4.19 4.33 10.89
C GLY A 109 -3.29 4.69 12.08
N LYS A 110 -2.98 3.73 12.97
CA LYS A 110 -2.18 3.95 14.19
C LYS A 110 -1.12 2.86 14.38
N GLY A 111 0.01 3.22 14.96
CA GLY A 111 1.00 2.29 15.53
C GLY A 111 1.98 1.65 14.55
N ILE A 112 1.83 1.78 13.23
CA ILE A 112 2.74 1.18 12.25
C ILE A 112 3.54 2.28 11.56
N PRO A 113 4.87 2.39 11.79
CA PRO A 113 5.71 3.39 11.15
C PRO A 113 5.51 3.38 9.62
N SER A 114 5.61 4.54 8.99
CA SER A 114 5.36 4.76 7.57
C SER A 114 3.94 4.41 7.10
N VAL A 115 3.44 3.20 7.41
CA VAL A 115 2.13 2.73 6.94
C VAL A 115 1.00 3.59 7.49
N SER A 116 0.93 3.76 8.82
CA SER A 116 -0.12 4.56 9.46
C SER A 116 -0.05 6.03 9.03
N TYR A 117 1.15 6.55 8.84
CA TYR A 117 1.36 7.91 8.34
C TYR A 117 0.81 8.06 6.92
N ASN A 118 1.20 7.15 6.01
CA ASN A 118 0.70 7.17 4.63
C ASN A 118 -0.82 7.01 4.56
N LEU A 119 -1.42 6.11 5.34
CA LEU A 119 -2.87 5.91 5.33
C LEU A 119 -3.64 7.17 5.75
N ARG A 120 -3.11 7.96 6.69
CA ARG A 120 -3.74 9.23 7.13
C ARG A 120 -3.53 10.38 6.16
N HIS A 121 -2.37 10.46 5.51
CA HIS A 121 -1.97 11.61 4.70
C HIS A 121 -1.94 11.32 3.19
N GLY A 122 -1.95 10.06 2.80
CA GLY A 122 -1.85 9.61 1.41
C GLY A 122 -3.15 9.56 0.63
N GLY A 123 -4.29 9.94 1.23
CA GLY A 123 -5.60 9.97 0.56
C GLY A 123 -6.31 8.61 0.49
N SER A 124 -5.99 7.66 1.37
CA SER A 124 -6.71 6.40 1.54
C SER A 124 -7.87 6.55 2.54
N ALA A 125 -8.94 5.75 2.41
CA ALA A 125 -10.00 5.71 3.40
C ALA A 125 -9.60 4.82 4.59
N LEU A 126 -9.85 5.32 5.80
CA LEU A 126 -9.73 4.55 7.03
C LEU A 126 -11.15 4.32 7.57
N ILE A 127 -11.64 3.09 7.48
CA ILE A 127 -13.02 2.74 7.81
C ILE A 127 -13.13 1.74 8.96
N ASP A 128 -14.11 1.96 9.81
CA ASP A 128 -14.62 0.90 10.68
C ASP A 128 -15.68 0.11 9.89
N ARG A 129 -15.37 -1.15 9.61
CA ARG A 129 -16.25 -2.03 8.85
C ARG A 129 -17.54 -2.41 9.59
N LYS A 130 -17.59 -2.17 10.89
CA LYS A 130 -18.77 -2.42 11.73
C LYS A 130 -19.66 -1.18 11.87
N ASP A 131 -19.17 -0.01 11.48
CA ASP A 131 -19.89 1.25 11.54
C ASP A 131 -20.05 1.88 10.15
N PRO A 132 -21.17 1.57 9.45
CA PRO A 132 -21.48 2.16 8.15
C PRO A 132 -21.59 3.70 8.18
N LYS A 133 -21.98 4.27 9.33
CA LYS A 133 -22.12 5.73 9.47
C LYS A 133 -20.76 6.42 9.44
N GLN A 134 -19.71 5.78 9.98
CA GLN A 134 -18.34 6.25 9.87
C GLN A 134 -17.75 5.93 8.50
N ALA A 135 -18.00 4.73 7.97
CA ALA A 135 -17.36 4.25 6.74
C ALA A 135 -17.80 5.02 5.48
N LEU A 136 -19.12 5.26 5.31
CA LEU A 136 -19.65 5.89 4.11
C LEU A 136 -19.11 7.28 3.80
N PRO A 137 -19.01 8.22 4.78
CA PRO A 137 -18.40 9.53 4.54
C PRO A 137 -16.92 9.44 4.11
N GLU A 138 -16.15 8.53 4.69
CA GLU A 138 -14.74 8.36 4.35
C GLU A 138 -14.56 7.77 2.93
N ILE A 139 -15.39 6.81 2.56
CA ILE A 139 -15.40 6.27 1.18
C ILE A 139 -15.79 7.36 0.18
N LYS A 140 -16.78 8.19 0.50
CA LYS A 140 -17.22 9.31 -0.36
C LYS A 140 -16.10 10.33 -0.56
N LYS A 141 -15.38 10.71 0.50
CA LYS A 141 -14.19 11.60 0.39
C LYS A 141 -13.14 11.03 -0.56
N VAL A 142 -12.85 9.73 -0.46
CA VAL A 142 -11.88 9.08 -1.37
C VAL A 142 -12.41 9.04 -2.80
N ALA A 143 -13.70 8.77 -3.02
CA ALA A 143 -14.31 8.81 -4.34
C ALA A 143 -14.20 10.19 -4.99
N GLU A 144 -14.46 11.26 -4.25
CA GLU A 144 -14.29 12.64 -4.69
C GLU A 144 -12.81 12.96 -5.01
N LEU A 145 -11.88 12.55 -4.13
CA LEU A 145 -10.44 12.73 -4.33
C LEU A 145 -9.95 12.02 -5.59
N VAL A 146 -10.39 10.79 -5.80
CA VAL A 146 -10.05 9.94 -6.95
C VAL A 146 -10.53 10.59 -8.25
N ASN A 147 -11.78 11.03 -8.27
CA ASN A 147 -12.39 11.62 -9.45
C ASN A 147 -11.76 12.98 -9.81
N ASN A 148 -11.52 13.84 -8.82
CA ASN A 148 -11.00 15.19 -9.03
C ASN A 148 -9.51 15.21 -9.44
N ASN A 149 -8.74 14.17 -9.12
CA ASN A 149 -7.30 14.13 -9.35
C ASN A 149 -6.85 13.04 -10.33
N ASN A 150 -7.77 12.33 -10.97
CA ASN A 150 -7.47 11.17 -11.81
C ASN A 150 -6.64 10.08 -11.07
N TYR A 151 -6.92 9.88 -9.79
CA TYR A 151 -6.32 8.80 -9.01
C TYR A 151 -7.13 7.51 -9.18
N SER A 152 -6.65 6.42 -8.62
CA SER A 152 -7.36 5.13 -8.64
C SER A 152 -7.68 4.66 -7.24
N VAL A 153 -8.74 3.88 -7.10
CA VAL A 153 -9.08 3.21 -5.84
C VAL A 153 -8.87 1.72 -5.97
N VAL A 154 -8.27 1.11 -4.94
CA VAL A 154 -8.04 -0.34 -4.85
C VAL A 154 -9.06 -0.93 -3.88
N ILE A 155 -9.74 -1.97 -4.33
CA ILE A 155 -10.73 -2.71 -3.56
C ILE A 155 -10.33 -4.18 -3.52
N PHE A 156 -10.31 -4.74 -2.33
CA PHE A 156 -10.23 -6.17 -2.09
C PHE A 156 -11.61 -6.68 -1.69
N PRO A 157 -12.37 -7.33 -2.60
CA PRO A 157 -13.76 -7.71 -2.32
C PRO A 157 -13.91 -8.65 -1.13
N GLU A 158 -12.89 -9.50 -0.89
CA GLU A 158 -12.88 -10.42 0.26
C GLU A 158 -12.84 -9.69 1.61
N GLY A 159 -12.45 -8.41 1.62
CA GLY A 159 -12.36 -7.59 2.83
C GLY A 159 -11.30 -8.03 3.83
N THR A 160 -10.73 -9.21 3.68
CA THR A 160 -9.65 -9.75 4.52
C THR A 160 -8.78 -10.66 3.67
N ARG A 161 -7.57 -10.96 4.13
CA ARG A 161 -6.68 -11.90 3.45
C ARG A 161 -7.29 -13.29 3.44
N SER A 162 -7.23 -13.97 2.28
CA SER A 162 -7.62 -15.36 2.16
C SER A 162 -6.83 -16.24 3.14
N LYS A 163 -7.47 -17.28 3.67
CA LYS A 163 -6.85 -18.25 4.59
C LYS A 163 -6.46 -19.54 3.89
N THR A 164 -6.63 -19.62 2.57
CA THR A 164 -6.26 -20.79 1.76
C THR A 164 -4.83 -20.70 1.30
#